data_894939b7034e3bafa583af41e55573c1
#
_entry.id   894939b7034e3bafa583af41e55573c1
#
_cell.length_a   1.000
_cell.length_b   1.000
_cell.length_c   1.000
_cell.angle_alpha   90.00
_cell.angle_beta   90.00
_cell.angle_gamma   90.00
#
_symmetry.space_group_name_H-M   'P 1'
#
loop_
_entity.id
_entity.type
_entity.pdbx_description
1 polymer ?
#
loop_
_entity_poly.entity_id
_entity_poly.type
_entity_poly.pdbx_seq_one_letter_code
_entity_poly.pdbx_strand_id
1 'polypeptide(L)'
;DSAGLGIQFGYPISDTQRVGLNLTLDQTDIDQGTLPVRDILDFLLEEGSSFQTLSAQGVWSRITLNRGMFPTDGASTEALFLATLPISDINYYKLNIRQKYYQPLNFLDLVFGFQGEIGYLAPYGDTKIVPFFQHFYAGGPRSLRGFESNTLGPRSTPSPCYEFDSVNDLCPP
;
A
#
# COMPACT_ATOMS: atom_id res chain seq x y z
N ASP A 1 9.10 0.19 -15.27
CA ASP A 1 9.08 1.65 -15.28
C ASP A 1 7.65 2.16 -15.05
N SER A 2 7.49 3.35 -14.46
CA SER A 2 6.18 3.97 -14.30
C SER A 2 6.26 5.48 -14.57
N ALA A 3 5.25 6.02 -15.24
CA ALA A 3 5.07 7.44 -15.48
C ALA A 3 3.59 7.81 -15.22
N GLY A 4 3.36 8.93 -14.55
CA GLY A 4 2.00 9.34 -14.20
C GLY A 4 1.84 10.84 -14.08
N LEU A 5 0.59 11.28 -14.22
CA LEU A 5 0.16 12.64 -14.00
C LEU A 5 -1.02 12.62 -13.01
N GLY A 6 -0.99 13.55 -12.05
CA GLY A 6 -2.04 13.61 -11.04
C GLY A 6 -2.45 15.03 -10.71
N ILE A 7 -3.70 15.18 -10.27
CA ILE A 7 -4.27 16.40 -9.75
C ILE A 7 -4.72 16.14 -8.31
N GLN A 8 -4.33 17.02 -7.41
CA GLN A 8 -4.66 16.91 -5.99
C GLN A 8 -5.47 18.14 -5.55
N PHE A 9 -6.57 17.86 -4.87
CA PHE A 9 -7.38 18.84 -4.19
C PHE A 9 -7.39 18.56 -2.69
N GLY A 10 -7.24 19.60 -1.87
CA GLY A 10 -7.31 19.50 -0.43
C GLY A 10 -8.18 20.60 0.16
N TYR A 11 -9.05 20.21 1.10
CA TYR A 11 -9.95 21.15 1.78
C TYR A 11 -9.91 20.94 3.31
N PRO A 12 -9.61 21.97 4.09
CA PRO A 12 -9.72 21.92 5.54
C PRO A 12 -11.20 22.03 5.94
N ILE A 13 -11.75 20.99 6.57
CA ILE A 13 -13.11 20.98 7.12
C ILE A 13 -13.14 21.76 8.43
N SER A 14 -12.10 21.59 9.25
CA SER A 14 -11.93 22.30 10.52
C SER A 14 -10.43 22.45 10.84
N ASP A 15 -10.10 23.09 11.96
CA ASP A 15 -8.71 23.26 12.42
C ASP A 15 -7.97 21.92 12.59
N THR A 16 -8.72 20.84 12.88
CA THR A 16 -8.17 19.51 13.13
C THR A 16 -8.46 18.51 12.03
N GLN A 17 -9.30 18.82 11.05
CA GLN A 17 -9.75 17.86 10.04
C GLN A 17 -9.52 18.37 8.62
N ARG A 18 -9.04 17.49 7.76
CA ARG A 18 -8.82 17.75 6.33
C ARG A 18 -9.34 16.60 5.48
N VAL A 19 -9.84 16.94 4.32
CA VAL A 19 -10.13 15.97 3.25
C VAL A 19 -9.28 16.30 2.04
N GLY A 20 -8.89 15.27 1.32
CA GLY A 20 -8.18 15.38 0.05
C GLY A 20 -8.79 14.45 -0.98
N LEU A 21 -8.72 14.87 -2.24
CA LEU A 21 -9.06 14.06 -3.40
C LEU A 21 -7.88 14.12 -4.36
N ASN A 22 -7.35 12.96 -4.74
CA ASN A 22 -6.32 12.84 -5.74
C ASN A 22 -6.87 12.04 -6.91
N LEU A 23 -6.67 12.55 -8.12
CA LEU A 23 -6.95 11.84 -9.37
C LEU A 23 -5.62 11.65 -10.08
N THR A 24 -5.27 10.40 -10.38
CA THR A 24 -3.97 10.07 -10.96
C THR A 24 -4.16 9.14 -12.15
N LEU A 25 -3.52 9.49 -13.26
CA LEU A 25 -3.38 8.64 -14.43
C LEU A 25 -1.94 8.13 -14.46
N ASP A 26 -1.78 6.84 -14.32
CA ASP A 26 -0.49 6.16 -14.30
C ASP A 26 -0.39 5.19 -15.47
N GLN A 27 0.76 5.18 -16.12
CA GLN A 27 1.17 4.11 -17.01
C GLN A 27 2.29 3.33 -16.32
N THR A 28 2.13 2.03 -16.23
CA THR A 28 3.10 1.13 -15.60
C THR A 28 3.53 0.07 -16.60
N ASP A 29 4.85 -0.02 -16.80
CA ASP A 29 5.48 -1.05 -17.61
C ASP A 29 6.35 -1.91 -16.69
N ILE A 30 6.07 -3.21 -16.66
CA ILE A 30 6.78 -4.18 -15.83
C ILE A 30 7.71 -5.01 -16.69
N ASP A 31 9.01 -4.87 -16.47
CA ASP A 31 10.02 -5.70 -17.09
C ASP A 31 10.25 -6.97 -16.27
N GLN A 32 10.28 -8.11 -16.94
CA GLN A 32 10.61 -9.39 -16.32
C GLN A 32 12.11 -9.40 -15.97
N GLY A 33 12.42 -9.55 -14.68
CA GLY A 33 13.80 -9.82 -14.25
C GLY A 33 14.25 -11.23 -14.65
N THR A 34 15.53 -11.52 -14.48
CA THR A 34 16.14 -12.82 -14.80
C THR A 34 15.56 -14.01 -14.03
N LEU A 35 14.95 -13.78 -12.86
CA LEU A 35 14.39 -14.81 -11.99
C LEU A 35 13.06 -14.32 -11.38
N PRO A 36 11.98 -14.24 -12.17
CA PRO A 36 10.69 -13.77 -11.67
C PRO A 36 10.08 -14.79 -10.71
N VAL A 37 9.44 -14.30 -9.67
CA VAL A 37 8.69 -15.11 -8.72
C VAL A 37 7.37 -15.53 -9.36
N ARG A 38 6.82 -16.69 -8.97
CA ARG A 38 5.60 -17.25 -9.55
C ARG A 38 4.43 -16.28 -9.54
N ASP A 39 4.20 -15.59 -8.42
CA ASP A 39 3.10 -14.65 -8.29
C ASP A 39 3.21 -13.46 -9.28
N ILE A 40 4.44 -13.04 -9.62
CA ILE A 40 4.70 -12.03 -10.63
C ILE A 40 4.42 -12.58 -12.03
N LEU A 41 4.83 -13.83 -12.31
CA LEU A 41 4.55 -14.48 -13.59
C LEU A 41 3.05 -14.67 -13.80
N ASP A 42 2.34 -15.17 -12.80
CA ASP A 42 0.89 -15.38 -12.87
C ASP A 42 0.16 -14.05 -13.10
N PHE A 43 0.60 -12.97 -12.44
CA PHE A 43 0.07 -11.62 -12.66
C PHE A 43 0.33 -11.15 -14.10
N LEU A 44 1.56 -11.29 -14.62
CA LEU A 44 1.92 -10.87 -15.97
C LEU A 44 1.19 -11.69 -17.06
N LEU A 45 0.90 -12.96 -16.80
CA LEU A 45 0.16 -13.82 -17.72
C LEU A 45 -1.34 -13.49 -17.78
N GLU A 46 -1.94 -13.09 -16.64
CA GLU A 46 -3.36 -12.76 -16.55
C GLU A 46 -3.65 -11.30 -16.94
N GLU A 47 -2.86 -10.35 -16.48
CA GLU A 47 -3.13 -8.91 -16.60
C GLU A 47 -2.21 -8.19 -17.60
N GLY A 48 -1.13 -8.85 -18.05
CA GLY A 48 -0.15 -8.26 -18.96
C GLY A 48 1.01 -7.52 -18.27
N SER A 49 1.92 -6.99 -19.10
CA SER A 49 3.14 -6.30 -18.63
C SER A 49 3.07 -4.78 -18.69
N SER A 50 2.12 -4.23 -19.46
CA SER A 50 1.93 -2.79 -19.64
C SER A 50 0.46 -2.45 -19.45
N PHE A 51 0.15 -1.52 -18.55
CA PHE A 51 -1.23 -1.14 -18.26
C PHE A 51 -1.34 0.32 -17.87
N GLN A 52 -2.49 0.90 -18.21
CA GLN A 52 -2.87 2.26 -17.82
C GLN A 52 -3.92 2.21 -16.71
N THR A 53 -3.70 2.98 -15.67
CA THR A 53 -4.57 3.04 -14.50
C THR A 53 -5.01 4.47 -14.23
N LEU A 54 -6.30 4.72 -14.27
CA LEU A 54 -6.89 5.96 -13.79
C LEU A 54 -7.45 5.72 -12.39
N SER A 55 -6.85 6.31 -11.38
CA SER A 55 -7.24 6.12 -9.99
C SER A 55 -7.79 7.38 -9.34
N ALA A 56 -8.77 7.19 -8.46
CA ALA A 56 -9.29 8.21 -7.57
C ALA A 56 -9.00 7.82 -6.12
N GLN A 57 -8.38 8.73 -5.37
CA GLN A 57 -8.01 8.50 -3.98
C GLN A 57 -8.63 9.59 -3.11
N GLY A 58 -9.47 9.21 -2.17
CA GLY A 58 -9.97 10.05 -1.09
C GLY A 58 -9.12 9.87 0.16
N VAL A 59 -8.74 10.97 0.80
CA VAL A 59 -8.01 10.97 2.06
C VAL A 59 -8.78 11.82 3.07
N TRP A 60 -9.04 11.27 4.24
CA TRP A 60 -9.55 12.03 5.38
C TRP A 60 -8.54 11.93 6.53
N SER A 61 -8.22 13.07 7.13
CA SER A 61 -7.32 13.11 8.27
C SER A 61 -7.90 13.97 9.39
N ARG A 62 -7.71 13.50 10.63
CA ARG A 62 -8.02 14.24 11.85
C ARG A 62 -6.81 14.18 12.78
N ILE A 63 -6.30 15.35 13.16
CA ILE A 63 -5.12 15.48 14.00
C ILE A 63 -5.46 16.36 15.19
N THR A 64 -5.42 15.79 16.40
CA THR A 64 -5.64 16.50 17.68
C THR A 64 -4.40 16.37 18.58
N LEU A 65 -3.25 15.98 18.02
CA LEU A 65 -2.00 15.86 18.75
C LEU A 65 -1.54 17.22 19.29
N ASN A 66 -1.11 17.25 20.55
CA ASN A 66 -0.61 18.47 21.20
C ASN A 66 0.72 18.97 20.62
N ARG A 67 1.51 18.10 19.96
CA ARG A 67 2.80 18.41 19.32
C ARG A 67 3.05 17.52 18.11
N GLY A 68 3.79 18.06 17.12
CA GLY A 68 4.18 17.30 15.93
C GLY A 68 5.30 16.29 16.17
N MET A 69 6.26 16.65 17.07
CA MET A 69 7.35 15.77 17.49
C MET A 69 7.14 15.35 18.95
N PHE A 70 7.30 14.05 19.23
CA PHE A 70 7.12 13.46 20.55
C PHE A 70 5.79 13.86 21.21
N PRO A 71 4.64 13.55 20.58
CA PRO A 71 3.34 13.87 21.15
C PRO A 71 3.15 13.14 22.47
N THR A 72 2.55 13.84 23.43
CA THR A 72 2.27 13.29 24.75
C THR A 72 0.77 13.16 25.00
N ASP A 73 -0.06 13.80 24.18
CA ASP A 73 -1.52 13.77 24.31
C ASP A 73 -2.19 13.97 22.95
N GLY A 74 -3.39 13.37 22.80
CA GLY A 74 -4.22 13.51 21.62
C GLY A 74 -4.16 12.31 20.68
N ALA A 75 -4.75 12.47 19.51
CA ALA A 75 -4.90 11.41 18.51
C ALA A 75 -4.65 11.91 17.09
N SER A 76 -4.22 11.01 16.23
CA SER A 76 -4.17 11.22 14.78
C SER A 76 -4.85 10.04 14.10
N THR A 77 -5.88 10.32 13.32
CA THR A 77 -6.59 9.34 12.51
C THR A 77 -6.44 9.73 11.04
N GLU A 78 -6.08 8.78 10.22
CA GLU A 78 -6.01 8.94 8.77
C GLU A 78 -6.75 7.77 8.11
N ALA A 79 -7.68 8.07 7.23
CA ALA A 79 -8.38 7.10 6.41
C ALA A 79 -8.16 7.44 4.95
N LEU A 80 -7.72 6.45 4.19
CA LEU A 80 -7.44 6.53 2.77
C LEU A 80 -8.28 5.48 2.05
N PHE A 81 -9.00 5.92 1.03
CA PHE A 81 -9.70 5.05 0.11
C PHE A 81 -9.23 5.36 -1.31
N LEU A 82 -8.72 4.35 -1.99
CA LEU A 82 -8.33 4.42 -3.40
C LEU A 82 -9.16 3.43 -4.18
N ALA A 83 -9.66 3.85 -5.33
CA ALA A 83 -10.27 2.97 -6.30
C ALA A 83 -9.78 3.36 -7.70
N THR A 84 -9.43 2.38 -8.50
CA THR A 84 -9.24 2.59 -9.94
C THR A 84 -10.60 2.78 -10.60
N LEU A 85 -10.67 3.52 -11.71
CA LEU A 85 -11.91 3.70 -12.44
C LEU A 85 -12.11 2.56 -13.46
N PRO A 86 -13.35 2.18 -13.82
CA PRO A 86 -13.62 1.05 -14.72
C PRO A 86 -13.05 1.18 -16.12
N ILE A 87 -12.51 2.35 -16.48
CA ILE A 87 -11.80 2.61 -17.73
C ILE A 87 -10.34 2.15 -17.69
N SER A 88 -9.85 1.75 -16.50
CA SER A 88 -8.49 1.27 -16.30
C SER A 88 -8.35 -0.17 -16.76
N ASP A 89 -7.15 -0.55 -17.20
CA ASP A 89 -6.83 -1.94 -17.56
C ASP A 89 -6.89 -2.85 -16.33
N ILE A 90 -6.51 -2.33 -15.15
CA ILE A 90 -6.55 -3.06 -13.88
C ILE A 90 -7.49 -2.36 -12.90
N ASN A 91 -8.43 -3.13 -12.35
CA ASN A 91 -9.46 -2.63 -11.46
C ASN A 91 -9.31 -3.20 -10.04
N TYR A 92 -9.00 -2.33 -9.07
CA TYR A 92 -8.91 -2.67 -7.66
C TYR A 92 -9.31 -1.50 -6.77
N TYR A 93 -9.63 -1.80 -5.52
CA TYR A 93 -9.81 -0.78 -4.50
C TYR A 93 -8.99 -1.11 -3.26
N LYS A 94 -8.54 -0.06 -2.57
CA LYS A 94 -7.67 -0.12 -1.40
C LYS A 94 -8.22 0.79 -0.32
N LEU A 95 -8.43 0.24 0.87
CA LEU A 95 -8.77 0.98 2.07
C LEU A 95 -7.60 0.87 3.04
N ASN A 96 -7.20 1.99 3.62
CA ASN A 96 -6.18 2.02 4.66
C ASN A 96 -6.64 2.97 5.77
N ILE A 97 -6.62 2.49 7.01
CA ILE A 97 -6.95 3.29 8.19
C ILE A 97 -5.77 3.20 9.14
N ARG A 98 -5.21 4.35 9.49
CA ARG A 98 -4.10 4.48 10.44
C ARG A 98 -4.56 5.29 11.63
N GLN A 99 -4.31 4.76 12.84
CA GLN A 99 -4.63 5.40 14.10
C GLN A 99 -3.39 5.54 14.97
N LYS A 100 -3.16 6.74 15.51
CA LYS A 100 -2.20 6.98 16.59
C LYS A 100 -2.95 7.62 17.75
N TYR A 101 -2.64 7.21 18.96
CA TYR A 101 -3.23 7.73 20.18
C TYR A 101 -2.18 7.86 21.26
N TYR A 102 -2.19 8.97 21.95
CA TYR A 102 -1.26 9.25 23.05
C TYR A 102 -2.03 9.78 24.24
N GLN A 103 -1.68 9.28 25.43
CA GLN A 103 -2.26 9.72 26.69
C GLN A 103 -1.20 9.79 27.79
N PRO A 104 -1.06 10.94 28.50
CA PRO A 104 -0.17 11.03 29.62
C PRO A 104 -0.67 10.21 30.80
N LEU A 105 0.24 9.50 31.47
CA LEU A 105 -0.01 8.76 32.68
C LEU A 105 0.49 9.59 33.86
N ASN A 106 -0.40 10.31 34.53
CA ASN A 106 -0.09 11.35 35.50
C ASN A 106 0.71 10.89 36.74
N PHE A 107 0.84 9.59 36.96
CA PHE A 107 1.48 9.06 38.18
C PHE A 107 2.97 8.69 38.00
N LEU A 108 3.51 8.66 36.76
CA LEU A 108 4.89 8.23 36.47
C LEU A 108 5.61 9.11 35.43
N ASP A 109 5.08 10.26 35.06
CA ASP A 109 5.57 11.10 33.92
C ASP A 109 5.78 10.30 32.61
N LEU A 110 4.99 9.23 32.45
CA LEU A 110 5.00 8.36 31.29
C LEU A 110 3.87 8.74 30.32
N VAL A 111 4.09 8.43 29.05
CA VAL A 111 3.08 8.58 28.01
C VAL A 111 2.74 7.20 27.45
N PHE A 112 1.46 6.84 27.53
CA PHE A 112 0.95 5.69 26.80
C PHE A 112 0.78 6.06 25.33
N GLY A 113 1.41 5.30 24.43
CA GLY A 113 1.30 5.48 22.98
C GLY A 113 0.76 4.21 22.34
N PHE A 114 -0.29 4.34 21.54
CA PHE A 114 -0.84 3.28 20.70
C PHE A 114 -0.75 3.70 19.23
N GLN A 115 -0.30 2.79 18.38
CA GLN A 115 -0.34 2.95 16.94
C GLN A 115 -0.86 1.67 16.29
N GLY A 116 -1.87 1.81 15.43
CA GLY A 116 -2.44 0.71 14.65
C GLY A 116 -2.68 1.12 13.22
N GLU A 117 -2.60 0.14 12.31
CA GLU A 117 -2.90 0.29 10.91
C GLU A 117 -3.69 -0.92 10.43
N ILE A 118 -4.78 -0.68 9.70
CA ILE A 118 -5.61 -1.71 9.09
C ILE A 118 -5.72 -1.37 7.60
N GLY A 119 -5.42 -2.35 6.75
CA GLY A 119 -5.52 -2.24 5.31
C GLY A 119 -6.37 -3.35 4.72
N TYR A 120 -7.12 -3.01 3.68
CA TYR A 120 -7.87 -3.94 2.86
C TYR A 120 -7.66 -3.62 1.39
N LEU A 121 -7.43 -4.65 0.58
CA LEU A 121 -7.15 -4.53 -0.85
C LEU A 121 -7.86 -5.67 -1.56
N ALA A 122 -8.66 -5.36 -2.60
CA ALA A 122 -9.35 -6.36 -3.38
C ALA A 122 -9.50 -5.91 -4.84
N PRO A 123 -9.46 -6.86 -5.79
CA PRO A 123 -9.78 -6.60 -7.18
C PRO A 123 -11.28 -6.46 -7.38
N TYR A 124 -11.70 -5.86 -8.50
CA TYR A 124 -13.07 -5.86 -8.95
C TYR A 124 -13.15 -5.84 -10.50
N GLY A 125 -14.35 -6.04 -11.05
CA GLY A 125 -14.56 -6.12 -12.50
C GLY A 125 -13.91 -7.37 -13.09
N ASP A 126 -13.16 -7.18 -14.16
CA ASP A 126 -12.52 -8.27 -14.91
C ASP A 126 -11.13 -8.63 -14.36
N THR A 127 -10.57 -7.81 -13.47
CA THR A 127 -9.27 -8.05 -12.82
C THR A 127 -9.36 -9.18 -11.82
N LYS A 128 -8.51 -10.19 -11.95
CA LYS A 128 -8.49 -11.36 -11.07
C LYS A 128 -7.44 -11.27 -9.99
N ILE A 129 -6.29 -10.69 -10.32
CA ILE A 129 -5.12 -10.64 -9.44
C ILE A 129 -4.78 -9.19 -9.17
N VAL A 130 -4.69 -8.84 -7.87
CA VAL A 130 -4.28 -7.49 -7.47
C VAL A 130 -2.79 -7.30 -7.74
N PRO A 131 -2.36 -6.13 -8.24
CA PRO A 131 -0.95 -5.85 -8.46
C PRO A 131 -0.12 -6.09 -7.19
N PHE A 132 0.94 -6.90 -7.28
CA PHE A 132 1.80 -7.27 -6.17
C PHE A 132 2.46 -6.05 -5.49
N PHE A 133 2.72 -4.98 -6.24
CA PHE A 133 3.29 -3.72 -5.72
C PHE A 133 2.28 -2.88 -4.92
N GLN A 134 0.99 -3.24 -4.92
CA GLN A 134 -0.04 -2.58 -4.12
C GLN A 134 -0.31 -3.28 -2.79
N HIS A 135 0.28 -4.46 -2.56
CA HIS A 135 0.12 -5.20 -1.31
C HIS A 135 0.64 -4.41 -0.10
N PHE A 136 0.14 -4.78 1.07
CA PHE A 136 0.59 -4.21 2.33
C PHE A 136 1.80 -4.98 2.85
N TYR A 137 2.84 -4.26 3.20
CA TYR A 137 4.06 -4.80 3.79
C TYR A 137 4.37 -4.09 5.10
N ALA A 138 4.92 -4.84 6.05
CA ALA A 138 5.40 -4.31 7.32
C ALA A 138 6.86 -4.75 7.56
N GLY A 139 7.47 -4.16 8.58
CA GLY A 139 8.88 -4.34 8.94
C GLY A 139 9.65 -3.03 8.81
N GLY A 140 10.75 -2.95 9.54
CA GLY A 140 11.60 -1.77 9.57
C GLY A 140 11.26 -0.76 10.69
N PRO A 141 12.08 0.29 10.82
CA PRO A 141 12.03 1.19 11.97
C PRO A 141 10.75 2.01 12.08
N ARG A 142 9.99 2.14 11.00
CA ARG A 142 8.75 2.94 10.94
C ARG A 142 7.47 2.13 11.13
N SER A 143 7.51 0.82 11.02
CA SER A 143 6.33 -0.06 11.19
C SER A 143 6.55 -1.05 12.34
N LEU A 144 7.38 -2.06 12.18
CA LEU A 144 7.66 -3.08 13.18
C LEU A 144 9.16 -3.22 13.39
N ARG A 145 9.66 -2.72 14.52
CA ARG A 145 11.08 -2.79 14.88
C ARG A 145 11.48 -4.24 15.16
N GLY A 146 12.71 -4.60 14.77
CA GLY A 146 13.23 -5.97 14.91
C GLY A 146 13.04 -6.83 13.65
N PHE A 147 12.30 -6.34 12.67
CA PHE A 147 12.17 -6.96 11.36
C PHE A 147 12.82 -6.06 10.29
N GLU A 148 13.39 -6.67 9.28
CA GLU A 148 13.89 -5.96 8.11
C GLU A 148 12.74 -5.29 7.35
N SER A 149 13.03 -4.19 6.64
CA SER A 149 12.00 -3.41 5.94
C SER A 149 11.28 -4.26 4.88
N ASN A 150 9.94 -4.22 4.90
CA ASN A 150 9.06 -4.90 3.94
C ASN A 150 9.18 -6.44 3.93
N THR A 151 9.65 -7.05 5.01
CA THR A 151 9.78 -8.53 5.09
C THR A 151 8.52 -9.23 5.60
N LEU A 152 7.58 -8.50 6.17
CA LEU A 152 6.30 -9.01 6.64
C LEU A 152 5.19 -8.59 5.66
N GLY A 153 4.58 -9.56 5.01
CA GLY A 153 3.54 -9.37 4.01
C GLY A 153 3.24 -10.66 3.28
N PRO A 154 2.50 -10.60 2.17
CA PRO A 154 2.30 -11.74 1.30
C PRO A 154 3.65 -12.32 0.88
N ARG A 155 3.80 -13.62 1.05
CA ARG A 155 5.02 -14.32 0.62
C ARG A 155 4.81 -14.82 -0.79
N SER A 156 5.78 -14.56 -1.64
CA SER A 156 5.80 -15.10 -2.98
C SER A 156 6.34 -16.52 -2.98
N THR A 157 5.76 -17.37 -3.82
CA THR A 157 6.24 -18.73 -4.06
C THR A 157 7.44 -18.68 -5.01
N PRO A 158 8.56 -19.36 -4.72
CA PRO A 158 9.67 -19.45 -5.68
C PRO A 158 9.16 -19.97 -7.04
N SER A 159 9.71 -19.45 -8.12
CA SER A 159 9.46 -20.00 -9.45
C SER A 159 9.89 -21.48 -9.49
N PRO A 160 9.24 -22.34 -10.32
CA PRO A 160 9.68 -23.72 -10.55
C PRO A 160 11.16 -23.85 -10.92
N CYS A 161 11.75 -22.76 -11.43
CA CYS A 161 13.18 -22.67 -11.71
C CYS A 161 14.09 -22.75 -10.46
N TYR A 162 13.54 -22.51 -9.28
CA TYR A 162 14.25 -22.67 -8.00
C TYR A 162 14.07 -24.04 -7.36
N GLU A 163 13.05 -24.79 -7.75
CA GLU A 163 12.96 -26.20 -7.44
C GLU A 163 13.90 -26.92 -8.40
N PHE A 164 14.93 -27.55 -7.89
CA PHE A 164 15.97 -28.29 -8.58
C PHE A 164 15.39 -29.50 -9.35
N ASP A 165 14.46 -29.28 -10.24
CA ASP A 165 13.98 -30.27 -11.18
C ASP A 165 14.49 -29.95 -12.57
N SER A 166 15.65 -30.53 -12.86
CA SER A 166 16.33 -30.48 -14.14
C SER A 166 15.56 -31.19 -15.30
N VAL A 167 14.26 -31.43 -15.15
CA VAL A 167 13.48 -32.23 -16.08
C VAL A 167 12.56 -31.41 -16.98
N ASN A 168 12.25 -30.18 -16.61
CA ASN A 168 11.42 -29.29 -17.44
C ASN A 168 12.21 -28.03 -17.75
N ASP A 169 12.71 -27.91 -18.97
CA ASP A 169 13.38 -26.72 -19.56
C ASP A 169 12.49 -25.44 -19.58
N LEU A 170 11.82 -25.14 -18.48
CA LEU A 170 10.97 -23.95 -18.30
C LEU A 170 11.75 -22.72 -17.82
N CYS A 171 13.03 -22.89 -17.53
CA CYS A 171 13.92 -21.81 -17.13
C CYS A 171 14.72 -21.34 -18.34
N PRO A 172 14.57 -20.08 -18.78
CA PRO A 172 15.44 -19.54 -19.82
C PRO A 172 16.90 -19.57 -19.36
N PRO A 173 17.85 -19.78 -20.30
CA PRO A 173 19.29 -19.85 -20.02
C PRO A 173 19.84 -18.55 -19.41
#